data_50e94faf2f3150f74952ed82f599fa5b
#
_entry.id   50e94faf2f3150f74952ed82f599fa5b
#
_cell.length_a   1.000
_cell.length_b   1.000
_cell.length_c   1.000
_cell.angle_alpha   90.00
_cell.angle_beta   90.00
_cell.angle_gamma   90.00
#
_symmetry.space_group_name_H-M   'P 1'
#
loop_
_entity.id
_entity.type
_entity.pdbx_description
1 polymer ?
#
loop_
_entity_poly.entity_id
_entity_poly.type
_entity_poly.pdbx_seq_one_letter_code
_entity_poly.pdbx_strand_id
1 'polypeptide(L)'
;MTCDYTQLANNGVQQLRPYQPGKPVEELQRELGLRDVVKLASNENPLGPSHRALEAARRSLDQIHFYPDGAGFELKHALADNLGVSSDRITLGNGSNDVLELVARAYLQPGDEAVFSEYAFAIYPLVTLGCSAKPVSVDSHLYGHDLA
;
A
#
# COMPACT_ATOMS: atom_id res chain seq x y z
N MET A 1 28.93 -20.92 13.68
CA MET A 1 27.63 -21.33 13.11
C MET A 1 26.92 -20.05 12.67
N THR A 2 26.68 -19.87 11.38
CA THR A 2 25.86 -18.77 10.87
C THR A 2 24.41 -19.13 11.07
N CYS A 3 23.66 -18.30 11.78
CA CYS A 3 22.22 -18.50 11.97
C CYS A 3 21.50 -18.22 10.63
N ASP A 4 20.66 -19.15 10.18
CA ASP A 4 19.78 -18.92 9.03
C ASP A 4 18.46 -18.26 9.52
N TYR A 5 18.40 -16.96 9.42
CA TYR A 5 17.24 -16.18 9.87
C TYR A 5 15.96 -16.48 9.07
N THR A 6 16.08 -16.99 7.86
CA THR A 6 14.91 -17.35 7.03
C THR A 6 14.14 -18.50 7.69
N GLN A 7 14.84 -19.47 8.25
CA GLN A 7 14.21 -20.58 8.96
C GLN A 7 13.56 -20.20 10.31
N LEU A 8 13.93 -19.05 10.85
CA LEU A 8 13.31 -18.54 12.10
C LEU A 8 12.02 -17.75 11.83
N ALA A 9 11.78 -17.34 10.59
CA ALA A 9 10.57 -16.64 10.23
C ALA A 9 9.35 -17.57 10.29
N ASN A 10 8.15 -17.00 10.44
CA ASN A 10 6.93 -17.78 10.34
C ASN A 10 6.75 -18.41 8.95
N ASN A 11 5.97 -19.48 8.85
CA ASN A 11 5.85 -20.26 7.61
C ASN A 11 5.33 -19.45 6.42
N GLY A 12 4.46 -18.48 6.66
CA GLY A 12 3.95 -17.60 5.60
C GLY A 12 5.04 -16.67 5.08
N VAL A 13 5.85 -16.11 5.97
CA VAL A 13 6.97 -15.21 5.59
C VAL A 13 8.04 -15.96 4.81
N GLN A 14 8.32 -17.22 5.13
CA GLN A 14 9.27 -18.04 4.37
C GLN A 14 8.86 -18.25 2.91
N GLN A 15 7.58 -18.11 2.59
CA GLN A 15 7.04 -18.25 1.23
C GLN A 15 6.99 -16.93 0.46
N LEU A 16 7.26 -15.79 1.13
CA LEU A 16 7.19 -14.48 0.50
C LEU A 16 8.26 -14.32 -0.56
N ARG A 17 7.85 -13.78 -1.71
CA ARG A 17 8.75 -13.22 -2.70
C ARG A 17 8.73 -11.71 -2.53
N PRO A 18 9.88 -11.05 -2.29
CA PRO A 18 9.95 -9.60 -2.16
C PRO A 18 9.32 -8.91 -3.37
N TYR A 19 8.49 -7.92 -3.11
CA TYR A 19 7.97 -7.06 -4.17
C TYR A 19 9.12 -6.28 -4.82
N GLN A 20 9.18 -6.30 -6.14
CA GLN A 20 10.13 -5.49 -6.90
C GLN A 20 9.41 -4.25 -7.39
N PRO A 21 9.69 -3.07 -6.82
CA PRO A 21 9.10 -1.82 -7.29
C PRO A 21 9.60 -1.48 -8.69
N GLY A 22 8.86 -0.61 -9.38
CA GLY A 22 9.32 -0.07 -10.66
C GLY A 22 10.68 0.63 -10.52
N LYS A 23 11.52 0.51 -11.54
CA LYS A 23 12.87 1.09 -11.55
C LYS A 23 12.83 2.62 -11.44
N PRO A 24 13.62 3.24 -10.55
CA PRO A 24 13.74 4.69 -10.49
C PRO A 24 14.25 5.29 -11.81
N VAL A 25 13.76 6.49 -12.17
CA VAL A 25 14.17 7.16 -13.40
C VAL A 25 15.66 7.43 -13.42
N GLU A 26 16.22 7.86 -12.30
CA GLU A 26 17.64 8.19 -12.13
C GLU A 26 18.54 6.96 -12.30
N GLU A 27 18.06 5.79 -11.92
CA GLU A 27 18.79 4.54 -12.13
C GLU A 27 18.83 4.17 -13.61
N LEU A 28 17.68 4.27 -14.30
CA LEU A 28 17.58 4.01 -15.73
C LEU A 28 18.43 4.99 -16.54
N GLN A 29 18.42 6.28 -16.15
CA GLN A 29 19.25 7.33 -16.78
C GLN A 29 20.76 7.00 -16.65
N ARG A 30 21.20 6.58 -15.47
CA ARG A 30 22.62 6.19 -15.24
C ARG A 30 23.01 4.98 -16.06
N GLU A 31 22.16 3.96 -16.11
CA GLU A 31 22.48 2.71 -16.83
C GLU A 31 22.55 2.87 -18.34
N LEU A 32 21.61 3.63 -18.90
CA LEU A 32 21.45 3.77 -20.36
C LEU A 32 22.02 5.07 -20.91
N GLY A 33 22.56 5.95 -20.07
CA GLY A 33 23.10 7.26 -20.51
C GLY A 33 22.03 8.21 -21.04
N LEU A 34 20.76 8.03 -20.67
CA LEU A 34 19.64 8.85 -21.11
C LEU A 34 19.54 10.13 -20.30
N ARG A 35 19.13 11.24 -20.96
CA ARG A 35 18.89 12.54 -20.30
C ARG A 35 17.40 12.80 -20.07
N ASP A 36 16.58 12.45 -21.05
CA ASP A 36 15.14 12.69 -21.03
C ASP A 36 14.39 11.36 -20.97
N VAL A 37 13.77 11.09 -19.83
CA VAL A 37 12.99 9.88 -19.59
C VAL A 37 11.61 10.26 -19.10
N VAL A 38 10.58 9.73 -19.74
CA VAL A 38 9.19 9.86 -19.30
C VAL A 38 8.78 8.58 -18.58
N LYS A 39 8.47 8.68 -17.31
CA LYS A 39 7.97 7.55 -16.52
C LYS A 39 6.46 7.43 -16.67
N LEU A 40 6.02 6.31 -17.24
CA LEU A 40 4.60 5.96 -17.40
C LEU A 40 4.17 4.80 -16.48
N ALA A 41 5.05 4.42 -15.55
CA ALA A 41 4.85 3.34 -14.60
C ALA A 41 4.45 3.88 -13.22
N SER A 42 4.02 2.96 -12.33
CA SER A 42 3.70 3.20 -10.91
C SER A 42 2.44 4.05 -10.65
N ASN A 43 1.63 4.31 -11.66
CA ASN A 43 0.38 5.10 -11.55
C ASN A 43 0.57 6.46 -10.84
N GLU A 44 1.74 7.06 -11.00
CA GLU A 44 2.06 8.38 -10.45
C GLU A 44 1.30 9.48 -11.18
N ASN A 45 0.91 10.53 -10.45
CA ASN A 45 0.27 11.68 -11.05
C ASN A 45 1.31 12.68 -11.61
N PRO A 46 1.49 12.78 -12.95
CA PRO A 46 2.50 13.66 -13.54
C PRO A 46 2.18 15.15 -13.39
N LEU A 47 0.94 15.50 -13.04
CA LEU A 47 0.54 16.89 -12.80
C LEU A 47 1.01 17.42 -11.44
N GLY A 48 1.50 16.53 -10.57
CA GLY A 48 1.92 16.88 -9.23
C GLY A 48 0.76 17.19 -8.27
N PRO A 49 1.07 17.68 -7.07
CA PRO A 49 0.09 18.01 -6.05
C PRO A 49 -0.57 19.37 -6.32
N SER A 50 -1.76 19.61 -5.75
CA SER A 50 -2.40 20.92 -5.81
C SER A 50 -1.59 21.98 -5.08
N HIS A 51 -1.68 23.24 -5.54
CA HIS A 51 -1.02 24.38 -4.88
C HIS A 51 -1.46 24.52 -3.41
N ARG A 52 -2.73 24.29 -3.11
CA ARG A 52 -3.25 24.36 -1.73
C ARG A 52 -2.63 23.30 -0.83
N ALA A 53 -2.43 22.08 -1.35
CA ALA A 53 -1.77 21.00 -0.61
C ALA A 53 -0.30 21.34 -0.31
N LEU A 54 0.43 21.88 -1.32
CA LEU A 54 1.81 22.31 -1.15
C LEU A 54 1.95 23.42 -0.12
N GLU A 55 1.06 24.43 -0.14
CA GLU A 55 1.07 25.51 0.83
C GLU A 55 0.75 25.01 2.25
N ALA A 56 -0.21 24.09 2.39
CA ALA A 56 -0.53 23.49 3.68
C ALA A 56 0.67 22.69 4.22
N ALA A 57 1.32 21.88 3.40
CA ALA A 57 2.52 21.14 3.76
C ALA A 57 3.66 22.07 4.22
N ARG A 58 3.91 23.16 3.47
CA ARG A 58 4.94 24.15 3.84
C ARG A 58 4.66 24.81 5.19
N ARG A 59 3.41 25.16 5.48
CA ARG A 59 3.03 25.73 6.79
C ARG A 59 3.19 24.74 7.95
N SER A 60 3.10 23.45 7.67
CA SER A 60 3.24 22.41 8.71
C SER A 60 4.69 22.07 9.04
N LEU A 61 5.68 22.49 8.21
CA LEU A 61 7.08 22.16 8.40
C LEU A 61 7.65 22.66 9.75
N ASP A 62 7.21 23.81 10.22
CA ASP A 62 7.69 24.37 11.49
C ASP A 62 7.25 23.55 12.72
N GLN A 63 6.30 22.64 12.54
CA GLN A 63 5.71 21.84 13.61
C GLN A 63 5.95 20.33 13.45
N ILE A 64 6.77 19.91 12.52
CA ILE A 64 7.04 18.47 12.24
C ILE A 64 7.71 17.73 13.41
N HIS A 65 8.21 18.46 14.41
CA HIS A 65 8.81 17.89 15.63
C HIS A 65 7.75 17.48 16.67
N PHE A 66 6.48 17.80 16.46
CA PHE A 66 5.37 17.30 17.26
C PHE A 66 4.73 16.06 16.63
N TYR A 67 4.21 15.16 17.46
CA TYR A 67 3.41 14.07 16.97
C TYR A 67 2.10 14.58 16.36
N PRO A 68 1.65 14.01 15.24
CA PRO A 68 0.32 14.30 14.71
C PRO A 68 -0.76 13.76 15.65
N ASP A 69 -2.00 14.24 15.46
CA ASP A 69 -3.16 13.67 16.15
C ASP A 69 -3.34 12.21 15.75
N GLY A 70 -3.14 11.31 16.72
CA GLY A 70 -3.24 9.86 16.51
C GLY A 70 -4.65 9.39 16.14
N ALA A 71 -5.70 10.14 16.50
CA ALA A 71 -7.08 9.88 16.10
C ALA A 71 -7.39 10.37 14.68
N GLY A 72 -6.60 11.31 14.15
CA GLY A 72 -6.82 11.93 12.86
C GLY A 72 -8.16 12.66 12.76
N PHE A 73 -8.57 13.33 13.82
CA PHE A 73 -9.92 13.92 13.98
C PHE A 73 -10.30 14.81 12.80
N GLU A 74 -9.49 15.83 12.51
CA GLU A 74 -9.78 16.79 11.43
C GLU A 74 -9.82 16.11 10.05
N LEU A 75 -8.86 15.21 9.78
CA LEU A 75 -8.81 14.48 8.51
C LEU A 75 -10.00 13.56 8.33
N LYS A 76 -10.39 12.82 9.37
CA LYS A 76 -11.57 11.94 9.31
C LYS A 76 -12.85 12.71 9.08
N HIS A 77 -13.03 13.87 9.72
CA HIS A 77 -14.22 14.69 9.52
C HIS A 77 -14.25 15.29 8.10
N ALA A 78 -13.13 15.81 7.61
CA ALA A 78 -13.06 16.33 6.25
C ALA A 78 -13.34 15.22 5.19
N LEU A 79 -12.85 14.01 5.42
CA LEU A 79 -13.15 12.86 4.55
C LEU A 79 -14.62 12.44 4.67
N ALA A 80 -15.17 12.40 5.89
CA ALA A 80 -16.57 12.05 6.15
C ALA A 80 -17.52 13.00 5.42
N ASP A 81 -17.29 14.29 5.51
CA ASP A 81 -18.07 15.33 4.82
C ASP A 81 -17.98 15.18 3.30
N ASN A 82 -16.76 14.94 2.78
CA ASN A 82 -16.54 14.80 1.32
C ASN A 82 -17.17 13.51 0.74
N LEU A 83 -17.14 12.43 1.51
CA LEU A 83 -17.64 11.11 1.08
C LEU A 83 -19.11 10.86 1.45
N GLY A 84 -19.72 11.69 2.27
CA GLY A 84 -21.09 11.49 2.78
C GLY A 84 -21.22 10.27 3.68
N VAL A 85 -20.19 9.94 4.45
CA VAL A 85 -20.19 8.81 5.40
C VAL A 85 -19.86 9.29 6.81
N SER A 86 -20.17 8.50 7.83
CA SER A 86 -19.80 8.83 9.21
C SER A 86 -18.29 8.61 9.45
N SER A 87 -17.65 9.45 10.26
CA SER A 87 -16.22 9.41 10.55
C SER A 87 -15.76 8.12 11.25
N ASP A 88 -16.67 7.40 11.93
CA ASP A 88 -16.41 6.09 12.52
C ASP A 88 -16.25 4.96 11.49
N ARG A 89 -16.64 5.21 10.26
CA ARG A 89 -16.46 4.28 9.12
C ARG A 89 -15.14 4.52 8.36
N ILE A 90 -14.29 5.41 8.85
CA ILE A 90 -13.04 5.76 8.19
C ILE A 90 -11.87 5.26 9.04
N THR A 91 -11.04 4.41 8.45
CA THR A 91 -9.75 3.99 9.00
C THR A 91 -8.64 4.69 8.22
N LEU A 92 -7.69 5.29 8.94
CA LEU A 92 -6.54 5.95 8.34
C LEU A 92 -5.32 5.02 8.40
N GLY A 93 -4.43 5.20 7.43
CA GLY A 93 -3.14 4.50 7.35
C GLY A 93 -2.15 5.27 6.48
N ASN A 94 -0.89 4.88 6.51
CA ASN A 94 0.18 5.43 5.67
C ASN A 94 0.07 4.85 4.24
N GLY A 95 -1.01 5.20 3.55
CA GLY A 95 -1.41 4.65 2.27
C GLY A 95 -2.25 3.38 2.41
N SER A 96 -2.78 2.89 1.28
CA SER A 96 -3.66 1.72 1.24
C SER A 96 -2.98 0.43 1.70
N ASN A 97 -1.67 0.29 1.53
CA ASN A 97 -0.94 -0.88 1.99
C ASN A 97 -1.03 -1.07 3.50
N ASP A 98 -0.89 0.03 4.26
CA ASP A 98 -1.01 0.00 5.71
C ASP A 98 -2.42 -0.43 6.15
N VAL A 99 -3.45 0.13 5.51
CA VAL A 99 -4.85 -0.26 5.79
C VAL A 99 -5.11 -1.73 5.46
N LEU A 100 -4.61 -2.23 4.33
CA LEU A 100 -4.75 -3.64 3.95
C LEU A 100 -4.05 -4.56 4.94
N GLU A 101 -2.86 -4.17 5.43
CA GLU A 101 -2.14 -4.92 6.45
C GLU A 101 -2.91 -4.93 7.78
N LEU A 102 -3.45 -3.79 8.22
CA LEU A 102 -4.28 -3.71 9.42
C LEU A 102 -5.50 -4.62 9.33
N VAL A 103 -6.21 -4.63 8.20
CA VAL A 103 -7.35 -5.52 7.97
C VAL A 103 -6.90 -6.99 8.00
N ALA A 104 -5.82 -7.34 7.29
CA ALA A 104 -5.32 -8.70 7.26
C ALA A 104 -4.95 -9.19 8.67
N ARG A 105 -4.23 -8.39 9.45
CA ARG A 105 -3.85 -8.73 10.83
C ARG A 105 -5.04 -8.83 11.78
N ALA A 106 -6.12 -8.08 11.53
CA ALA A 106 -7.30 -8.11 12.38
C ALA A 106 -8.20 -9.33 12.13
N TYR A 107 -8.20 -9.85 10.90
CA TYR A 107 -9.20 -10.83 10.47
C TYR A 107 -8.64 -12.14 9.91
N LEU A 108 -7.35 -12.20 9.54
CA LEU A 108 -6.74 -13.41 8.99
C LEU A 108 -5.86 -14.10 10.01
N GLN A 109 -6.00 -15.40 10.06
CA GLN A 109 -5.17 -16.31 10.87
C GLN A 109 -4.71 -17.51 10.01
N PRO A 110 -3.74 -18.30 10.48
CA PRO A 110 -3.31 -19.50 9.77
C PRO A 110 -4.47 -20.44 9.46
N GLY A 111 -4.63 -20.79 8.18
CA GLY A 111 -5.71 -21.64 7.68
C GLY A 111 -6.86 -20.90 7.01
N ASP A 112 -6.98 -19.58 7.22
CA ASP A 112 -7.96 -18.77 6.49
C ASP A 112 -7.55 -18.55 5.03
N GLU A 113 -8.51 -18.17 4.20
CA GLU A 113 -8.29 -17.83 2.80
C GLU A 113 -8.68 -16.36 2.55
N ALA A 114 -7.83 -15.64 1.79
CA ALA A 114 -8.17 -14.32 1.27
C ALA A 114 -8.31 -14.41 -0.25
N VAL A 115 -9.48 -14.02 -0.76
CA VAL A 115 -9.81 -14.08 -2.19
C VAL A 115 -9.62 -12.71 -2.82
N PHE A 116 -8.96 -12.66 -3.97
CA PHE A 116 -8.74 -11.44 -4.74
C PHE A 116 -8.60 -11.76 -6.24
N SER A 117 -8.78 -10.74 -7.09
CA SER A 117 -8.64 -10.89 -8.53
C SER A 117 -7.19 -11.12 -8.95
N GLU A 118 -6.95 -11.84 -10.05
CA GLU A 118 -5.62 -12.13 -10.61
C GLU A 118 -4.79 -10.87 -10.92
N TYR A 119 -5.44 -9.76 -11.29
CA TYR A 119 -4.77 -8.47 -11.54
C TYR A 119 -4.73 -7.56 -10.32
N ALA A 120 -5.02 -8.08 -9.13
CA ALA A 120 -4.88 -7.30 -7.90
C ALA A 120 -3.42 -6.92 -7.64
N PHE A 121 -3.22 -5.78 -6.99
CA PHE A 121 -1.88 -5.33 -6.63
C PHE A 121 -1.18 -6.33 -5.70
N ALA A 122 0.14 -6.43 -5.83
CA ALA A 122 0.97 -7.41 -5.12
C ALA A 122 0.82 -7.43 -3.59
N ILE A 123 0.30 -6.36 -2.98
CA ILE A 123 0.10 -6.29 -1.54
C ILE A 123 -0.89 -7.35 -1.02
N TYR A 124 -1.92 -7.72 -1.81
CA TYR A 124 -2.92 -8.69 -1.39
C TYR A 124 -2.33 -10.05 -1.03
N PRO A 125 -1.60 -10.73 -1.94
CA PRO A 125 -0.93 -11.97 -1.57
C PRO A 125 0.15 -11.79 -0.51
N LEU A 126 0.86 -10.66 -0.48
CA LEU A 126 1.93 -10.41 0.49
C LEU A 126 1.40 -10.34 1.93
N VAL A 127 0.35 -9.56 2.18
CA VAL A 127 -0.22 -9.44 3.54
C VAL A 127 -0.92 -10.74 3.97
N THR A 128 -1.56 -11.45 3.03
CA THR A 128 -2.18 -12.74 3.29
C THR A 128 -1.15 -13.77 3.76
N LEU A 129 -0.06 -13.93 3.01
CA LEU A 129 1.04 -14.81 3.39
C LEU A 129 1.71 -14.36 4.70
N GLY A 130 1.86 -13.03 4.90
CA GLY A 130 2.39 -12.48 6.14
C GLY A 130 1.61 -12.90 7.39
N CYS A 131 0.30 -13.13 7.25
CA CYS A 131 -0.57 -13.69 8.29
C CYS A 131 -0.57 -15.24 8.33
N SER A 132 0.24 -15.91 7.52
CA SER A 132 0.23 -17.37 7.31
C SER A 132 -1.12 -17.90 6.82
N ALA A 133 -1.92 -17.05 6.20
CA ALA A 133 -3.17 -17.40 5.52
C ALA A 133 -2.89 -17.76 4.05
N LYS A 134 -3.87 -18.31 3.37
CA LYS A 134 -3.75 -18.77 1.98
C LYS A 134 -4.28 -17.72 1.00
N PRO A 135 -3.44 -17.18 0.09
CA PRO A 135 -3.93 -16.32 -0.98
C PRO A 135 -4.66 -17.15 -2.05
N VAL A 136 -5.84 -16.71 -2.44
CA VAL A 136 -6.66 -17.32 -3.49
C VAL A 136 -6.90 -16.28 -4.59
N SER A 137 -6.23 -16.45 -5.71
CA SER A 137 -6.43 -15.62 -6.89
C SER A 137 -7.59 -16.18 -7.71
N VAL A 138 -8.51 -15.31 -8.09
CA VAL A 138 -9.65 -15.63 -8.98
C VAL A 138 -9.41 -14.97 -10.33
N ASP A 139 -9.66 -15.73 -11.40
CA ASP A 139 -9.56 -15.23 -12.76
C ASP A 139 -10.46 -14.02 -12.97
N SER A 140 -10.04 -13.10 -13.82
CA SER A 140 -10.84 -11.93 -14.16
C SER A 140 -11.75 -12.22 -15.36
N HIS A 141 -12.88 -11.53 -15.41
CA HIS A 141 -13.75 -11.53 -16.59
C HIS A 141 -13.68 -10.17 -17.29
N LEU A 142 -13.27 -10.14 -18.57
CA LEU A 142 -13.10 -8.92 -19.38
C LEU A 142 -12.29 -7.83 -18.66
N TYR A 143 -11.18 -8.19 -18.01
CA TYR A 143 -10.31 -7.31 -17.20
C TYR A 143 -10.99 -6.69 -15.97
N GLY A 144 -12.20 -7.13 -15.61
CA GLY A 144 -12.91 -6.76 -14.40
C GLY A 144 -12.94 -7.90 -13.39
N HIS A 145 -13.47 -7.63 -12.20
CA HIS A 145 -13.66 -8.66 -11.19
C HIS A 145 -14.78 -9.61 -11.60
N ASP A 146 -14.54 -10.91 -11.52
CA ASP A 146 -15.60 -11.92 -11.58
C ASP A 146 -16.20 -12.06 -10.16
N LEU A 147 -17.47 -11.71 -10.04
CA LEU A 147 -18.21 -11.75 -8.77
C LEU A 147 -19.22 -12.90 -8.72
N ALA A 148 -19.21 -13.82 -9.71
CA ALA A 148 -20.11 -14.96 -9.80
C ALA A 148 -19.62 -16.18 -9.03
#